data_c8abb92c893a3918490b2fca2f080c31
#
_entry.id   c8abb92c893a3918490b2fca2f080c31
#
_cell.length_a   1.000
_cell.length_b   1.000
_cell.length_c   1.000
_cell.angle_alpha   90.00
_cell.angle_beta   90.00
_cell.angle_gamma   90.00
#
_symmetry.space_group_name_H-M   'P 1'
#
loop_
_entity.id
_entity.type
_entity.pdbx_description
1 polymer ?
#
loop_
_entity_poly.entity_id
_entity_poly.type
_entity_poly.pdbx_seq_one_letter_code
_entity_poly.pdbx_strand_id
1 'polypeptide(L)'
;MTLIASTWHKLKKHRFLFEELVKRDFQKKYKRTVLGMLWSLLSPLFMLTVMALVFTQFFGRSTPHYIVYMFAGNLVYSYFKDATSGGMSSLMANAGIFTKVNVPKYLFLLSRNVSALINFALTLVIFFLFVAIDGIAFTWKFFLLLYPIVCLVIFNIGVGLILSAMFVVFRDIQYLYDIFTLALMYFSAIFYTIDSYAKNFQNLFYLNPVFVYITYFRRIVIEGSIPGIYVHGLCALYALVALLIGGFIYRKYNYRFLYYV
;
A
#
# COMPACT_ATOMS: atom_id res chain seq x y z
N MET A 1 -18.87 -22.11 11.83
CA MET A 1 -17.67 -22.09 10.96
C MET A 1 -17.31 -20.63 10.74
N THR A 2 -16.18 -20.17 11.25
CA THR A 2 -15.81 -18.74 11.22
C THR A 2 -15.60 -18.26 9.79
N LEU A 3 -15.98 -17.01 9.48
CA LEU A 3 -15.84 -16.37 8.16
C LEU A 3 -14.43 -16.54 7.58
N ILE A 4 -13.41 -16.49 8.42
CA ILE A 4 -12.00 -16.67 8.07
C ILE A 4 -11.76 -18.11 7.55
N ALA A 5 -12.27 -19.13 8.21
CA ALA A 5 -12.11 -20.53 7.80
C ALA A 5 -12.79 -20.81 6.45
N SER A 6 -13.97 -20.23 6.21
CA SER A 6 -14.68 -20.34 4.92
C SER A 6 -13.90 -19.67 3.78
N THR A 7 -13.31 -18.48 4.03
CA THR A 7 -12.51 -17.75 3.03
C THR A 7 -11.23 -18.51 2.71
N TRP A 8 -10.56 -19.05 3.73
CA TRP A 8 -9.34 -19.86 3.56
C TRP A 8 -9.60 -21.13 2.75
N HIS A 9 -10.71 -21.85 3.03
CA HIS A 9 -11.09 -23.04 2.27
C HIS A 9 -11.37 -22.73 0.79
N LYS A 10 -12.06 -21.62 0.51
CA LYS A 10 -12.31 -21.14 -0.87
C LYS A 10 -11.01 -20.72 -1.57
N LEU A 11 -10.08 -20.05 -0.87
CA LEU A 11 -8.76 -19.72 -1.39
C LEU A 11 -7.98 -20.99 -1.78
N LYS A 12 -7.98 -22.00 -0.91
CA LYS A 12 -7.31 -23.27 -1.16
C LYS A 12 -7.94 -24.02 -2.35
N LYS A 13 -9.28 -24.00 -2.49
CA LYS A 13 -9.99 -24.58 -3.63
C LYS A 13 -9.63 -23.92 -4.96
N HIS A 14 -9.38 -22.60 -4.98
CA HIS A 14 -9.06 -21.83 -6.18
C HIS A 14 -7.58 -21.41 -6.24
N ARG A 15 -6.70 -22.16 -5.54
CA ARG A 15 -5.28 -21.82 -5.41
C ARG A 15 -4.60 -21.63 -6.77
N PHE A 16 -4.79 -22.55 -7.70
CA PHE A 16 -4.20 -22.46 -9.04
C PHE A 16 -4.61 -21.16 -9.77
N LEU A 17 -5.91 -20.85 -9.76
CA LEU A 17 -6.40 -19.61 -10.36
C LEU A 17 -5.80 -18.38 -9.69
N PHE A 18 -5.69 -18.38 -8.35
CA PHE A 18 -5.13 -17.28 -7.61
C PHE A 18 -3.64 -17.05 -7.94
N GLU A 19 -2.85 -18.10 -7.99
CA GLU A 19 -1.42 -18.05 -8.36
C GLU A 19 -1.24 -17.53 -9.79
N GLU A 20 -2.04 -17.99 -10.75
CA GLU A 20 -2.01 -17.50 -12.13
C GLU A 20 -2.46 -16.03 -12.25
N LEU A 21 -3.44 -15.60 -11.47
CA LEU A 21 -3.84 -14.20 -11.41
C LEU A 21 -2.70 -13.31 -10.88
N VAL A 22 -2.06 -13.70 -9.78
CA VAL A 22 -0.92 -12.96 -9.21
C VAL A 22 0.22 -12.86 -10.23
N LYS A 23 0.61 -13.99 -10.84
CA LYS A 23 1.67 -14.05 -11.86
C LYS A 23 1.34 -13.15 -13.06
N ARG A 24 0.12 -13.27 -13.59
CA ARG A 24 -0.37 -12.44 -14.69
C ARG A 24 -0.32 -10.95 -14.33
N ASP A 25 -0.84 -10.59 -13.16
CA ASP A 25 -0.96 -9.19 -12.74
C ASP A 25 0.42 -8.56 -12.51
N PHE A 26 1.37 -9.33 -11.97
CA PHE A 26 2.76 -8.90 -11.84
C PHE A 26 3.44 -8.76 -13.21
N GLN A 27 3.32 -9.77 -14.08
CA GLN A 27 3.96 -9.75 -15.40
C GLN A 27 3.36 -8.71 -16.34
N LYS A 28 2.04 -8.44 -16.25
CA LYS A 28 1.35 -7.47 -17.11
C LYS A 28 1.96 -6.08 -17.02
N LYS A 29 2.48 -5.70 -15.84
CA LYS A 29 3.10 -4.38 -15.61
C LYS A 29 4.37 -4.19 -16.45
N TYR A 30 5.08 -5.28 -16.76
CA TYR A 30 6.39 -5.27 -17.44
C TYR A 30 6.39 -5.95 -18.80
N LYS A 31 5.25 -6.49 -19.25
CA LYS A 31 5.13 -7.19 -20.54
C LYS A 31 5.39 -6.23 -21.69
N ARG A 32 6.17 -6.67 -22.68
CA ARG A 32 6.56 -5.92 -23.89
C ARG A 32 7.46 -4.71 -23.64
N THR A 33 8.14 -4.64 -22.50
CA THR A 33 9.18 -3.63 -22.25
C THR A 33 10.56 -4.22 -22.49
N VAL A 34 11.51 -3.40 -22.99
CA VAL A 34 12.88 -3.85 -23.30
C VAL A 34 13.59 -4.38 -22.04
N LEU A 35 13.45 -3.69 -20.92
CA LEU A 35 14.09 -4.05 -19.66
C LEU A 35 13.26 -5.04 -18.82
N GLY A 36 12.03 -5.39 -19.26
CA GLY A 36 11.20 -6.36 -18.57
C GLY A 36 11.02 -6.08 -17.09
N MET A 37 11.27 -7.08 -16.25
CA MET A 37 11.13 -6.98 -14.79
C MET A 37 12.14 -6.03 -14.14
N LEU A 38 13.25 -5.66 -14.81
CA LEU A 38 14.19 -4.68 -14.24
C LEU A 38 13.52 -3.33 -13.94
N TRP A 39 12.45 -2.98 -14.64
CA TRP A 39 11.66 -1.78 -14.34
C TRP A 39 11.06 -1.77 -12.93
N SER A 40 10.84 -2.92 -12.32
CA SER A 40 10.36 -2.98 -10.92
C SER A 40 11.37 -2.41 -9.92
N LEU A 41 12.67 -2.46 -10.28
CA LEU A 41 13.77 -1.90 -9.49
C LEU A 41 14.16 -0.50 -9.98
N LEU A 42 14.26 -0.32 -11.30
CA LEU A 42 14.72 0.96 -11.89
C LEU A 42 13.73 2.10 -11.68
N SER A 43 12.41 1.83 -11.79
CA SER A 43 11.40 2.87 -11.62
C SER A 43 11.42 3.52 -10.23
N PRO A 44 11.44 2.78 -9.10
CA PRO A 44 11.62 3.36 -7.79
C PRO A 44 12.95 4.11 -7.63
N LEU A 45 14.05 3.60 -8.20
CA LEU A 45 15.36 4.26 -8.16
C LEU A 45 15.35 5.61 -8.88
N PHE A 46 14.85 5.65 -10.11
CA PHE A 46 14.74 6.91 -10.85
C PHE A 46 13.84 7.92 -10.16
N MET A 47 12.68 7.46 -9.65
CA MET A 47 11.77 8.32 -8.91
C MET A 47 12.45 8.91 -7.67
N LEU A 48 13.18 8.08 -6.91
CA LEU A 48 13.96 8.53 -5.76
C LEU A 48 15.05 9.53 -6.16
N THR A 49 15.78 9.25 -7.25
CA THR A 49 16.83 10.15 -7.75
C THR A 49 16.26 11.53 -8.09
N VAL A 50 15.13 11.57 -8.82
CA VAL A 50 14.47 12.85 -9.16
C VAL A 50 14.01 13.58 -7.89
N MET A 51 13.36 12.85 -6.96
CA MET A 51 12.94 13.44 -5.69
C MET A 51 14.14 13.96 -4.87
N ALA A 52 15.23 13.20 -4.81
CA ALA A 52 16.44 13.60 -4.10
C ALA A 52 17.05 14.88 -4.71
N LEU A 53 17.18 14.95 -6.03
CA LEU A 53 17.71 16.14 -6.71
C LEU A 53 16.88 17.40 -6.41
N VAL A 54 15.56 17.28 -6.40
CA VAL A 54 14.68 18.43 -6.17
C VAL A 54 14.62 18.81 -4.69
N PHE A 55 14.34 17.84 -3.80
CA PHE A 55 13.97 18.16 -2.42
C PHE A 55 15.16 18.22 -1.45
N THR A 56 16.30 17.58 -1.75
CA THR A 56 17.46 17.63 -0.85
C THR A 56 18.00 19.04 -0.70
N GLN A 57 17.93 19.87 -1.74
CA GLN A 57 18.38 21.26 -1.68
C GLN A 57 17.55 22.12 -0.73
N PHE A 58 16.25 21.82 -0.61
CA PHE A 58 15.32 22.58 0.22
C PHE A 58 15.24 22.06 1.67
N PHE A 59 15.23 20.74 1.86
CA PHE A 59 14.94 20.10 3.16
C PHE A 59 16.11 19.27 3.71
N GLY A 60 17.05 18.86 2.87
CA GLY A 60 18.14 17.97 3.25
C GLY A 60 19.13 18.55 4.26
N ARG A 61 19.21 19.88 4.34
CA ARG A 61 20.14 20.56 5.28
C ARG A 61 19.68 20.49 6.74
N SER A 62 18.40 20.37 6.98
CA SER A 62 17.80 20.39 8.32
C SER A 62 17.42 19.02 8.86
N THR A 63 17.38 18.00 7.99
CA THR A 63 16.89 16.65 8.36
C THR A 63 18.00 15.62 8.18
N PRO A 64 18.47 14.97 9.24
CA PRO A 64 19.45 13.88 9.12
C PRO A 64 18.85 12.74 8.31
N HIS A 65 19.70 12.05 7.53
CA HIS A 65 19.31 10.91 6.70
C HIS A 65 18.15 11.21 5.75
N TYR A 66 18.11 12.43 5.17
CA TYR A 66 16.94 12.93 4.44
C TYR A 66 16.51 12.03 3.26
N ILE A 67 17.47 11.43 2.53
CA ILE A 67 17.17 10.53 1.42
C ILE A 67 16.41 9.30 1.93
N VAL A 68 16.87 8.70 3.02
CA VAL A 68 16.19 7.55 3.66
C VAL A 68 14.83 7.97 4.23
N TYR A 69 14.76 9.16 4.83
CA TYR A 69 13.51 9.75 5.33
C TYR A 69 12.43 9.85 4.25
N MET A 70 12.80 10.43 3.11
CA MET A 70 11.91 10.62 1.97
C MET A 70 11.56 9.27 1.32
N PHE A 71 12.54 8.37 1.19
CA PHE A 71 12.33 7.05 0.61
C PHE A 71 11.39 6.18 1.47
N ALA A 72 11.53 6.18 2.80
CA ALA A 72 10.61 5.49 3.70
C ALA A 72 9.16 5.96 3.49
N GLY A 73 8.95 7.27 3.36
CA GLY A 73 7.64 7.84 3.09
C GLY A 73 7.08 7.41 1.73
N ASN A 74 7.88 7.55 0.68
CA ASN A 74 7.48 7.19 -0.68
C ASN A 74 7.23 5.68 -0.84
N LEU A 75 8.02 4.84 -0.19
CA LEU A 75 7.88 3.38 -0.19
C LEU A 75 6.49 2.95 0.32
N VAL A 76 6.11 3.42 1.50
CA VAL A 76 4.82 3.11 2.15
C VAL A 76 3.67 3.67 1.33
N TYR A 77 3.77 4.94 0.90
CA TYR A 77 2.74 5.60 0.11
C TYR A 77 2.51 4.94 -1.25
N SER A 78 3.60 4.61 -1.97
CA SER A 78 3.51 3.98 -3.30
C SER A 78 2.86 2.60 -3.21
N TYR A 79 3.18 1.82 -2.18
CA TYR A 79 2.53 0.54 -1.94
C TYR A 79 1.02 0.72 -1.64
N PHE A 80 0.66 1.67 -0.78
CA PHE A 80 -0.75 2.00 -0.52
C PHE A 80 -1.48 2.33 -1.83
N LYS A 81 -0.94 3.26 -2.62
CA LYS A 81 -1.53 3.71 -3.88
C LYS A 81 -1.66 2.57 -4.90
N ASP A 82 -0.61 1.79 -5.12
CA ASP A 82 -0.59 0.65 -6.07
C ASP A 82 -1.64 -0.41 -5.68
N ALA A 83 -1.67 -0.78 -4.40
CA ALA A 83 -2.57 -1.83 -3.89
C ALA A 83 -4.04 -1.40 -3.95
N THR A 84 -4.35 -0.17 -3.55
CA THR A 84 -5.73 0.33 -3.48
C THR A 84 -6.29 0.70 -4.86
N SER A 85 -5.51 1.36 -5.73
CA SER A 85 -5.91 1.64 -7.13
C SER A 85 -6.07 0.35 -7.93
N GLY A 86 -5.13 -0.60 -7.75
CA GLY A 86 -5.23 -1.94 -8.35
C GLY A 86 -6.44 -2.71 -7.84
N GLY A 87 -6.71 -2.63 -6.53
CA GLY A 87 -7.88 -3.21 -5.89
C GLY A 87 -9.18 -2.62 -6.43
N MET A 88 -9.27 -1.29 -6.59
CA MET A 88 -10.41 -0.57 -7.14
C MET A 88 -10.80 -1.10 -8.51
N SER A 89 -9.85 -1.20 -9.43
CA SER A 89 -10.09 -1.63 -10.82
C SER A 89 -10.21 -3.15 -10.98
N SER A 90 -9.91 -3.93 -9.94
CA SER A 90 -9.74 -5.39 -10.02
C SER A 90 -10.96 -6.15 -10.54
N LEU A 91 -12.17 -5.78 -10.13
CA LEU A 91 -13.42 -6.43 -10.56
C LEU A 91 -13.67 -6.16 -12.05
N MET A 92 -13.65 -4.89 -12.45
CA MET A 92 -13.93 -4.52 -13.84
C MET A 92 -12.91 -5.10 -14.82
N ALA A 93 -11.62 -5.09 -14.43
CA ALA A 93 -10.55 -5.66 -15.24
C ALA A 93 -10.65 -7.18 -15.45
N ASN A 94 -11.43 -7.88 -14.62
CA ASN A 94 -11.62 -9.33 -14.66
C ASN A 94 -13.07 -9.74 -14.90
N ALA A 95 -13.91 -8.83 -15.36
CA ALA A 95 -15.32 -9.03 -15.67
C ALA A 95 -15.57 -10.27 -16.55
N GLY A 96 -14.81 -10.41 -17.63
CA GLY A 96 -14.92 -11.54 -18.55
C GLY A 96 -14.58 -12.92 -17.93
N ILE A 97 -13.96 -12.97 -16.75
CA ILE A 97 -13.68 -14.23 -16.05
C ILE A 97 -14.84 -14.59 -15.12
N PHE A 98 -15.24 -13.71 -14.23
CA PHE A 98 -16.26 -14.06 -13.23
C PHE A 98 -17.70 -14.09 -13.80
N THR A 99 -17.93 -13.57 -14.98
CA THR A 99 -19.19 -13.76 -15.72
C THR A 99 -19.32 -15.17 -16.32
N LYS A 100 -18.19 -15.81 -16.64
CA LYS A 100 -18.15 -17.15 -17.24
C LYS A 100 -17.89 -18.27 -16.25
N VAL A 101 -17.18 -17.97 -15.15
CA VAL A 101 -16.75 -18.96 -14.15
C VAL A 101 -17.19 -18.51 -12.77
N ASN A 102 -17.83 -19.41 -12.02
CA ASN A 102 -18.28 -19.13 -10.66
C ASN A 102 -17.10 -19.16 -9.67
N VAL A 103 -16.43 -18.01 -9.55
CA VAL A 103 -15.30 -17.81 -8.63
C VAL A 103 -15.58 -16.67 -7.66
N PRO A 104 -15.06 -16.76 -6.42
CA PRO A 104 -15.20 -15.68 -5.46
C PRO A 104 -14.53 -14.40 -5.98
N LYS A 105 -15.30 -13.34 -6.16
CA LYS A 105 -14.85 -12.10 -6.79
C LYS A 105 -13.72 -11.39 -6.01
N TYR A 106 -13.64 -11.57 -4.70
CA TYR A 106 -12.57 -11.00 -3.87
C TYR A 106 -11.17 -11.56 -4.21
N LEU A 107 -11.09 -12.72 -4.90
CA LEU A 107 -9.81 -13.27 -5.36
C LEU A 107 -9.07 -12.31 -6.29
N PHE A 108 -9.78 -11.59 -7.14
CA PHE A 108 -9.19 -10.62 -8.07
C PHE A 108 -8.60 -9.42 -7.34
N LEU A 109 -9.23 -8.98 -6.26
CA LEU A 109 -8.69 -7.92 -5.40
C LEU A 109 -7.47 -8.41 -4.63
N LEU A 110 -7.54 -9.61 -4.06
CA LEU A 110 -6.41 -10.18 -3.32
C LEU A 110 -5.20 -10.43 -4.23
N SER A 111 -5.40 -10.90 -5.48
CA SER A 111 -4.28 -11.08 -6.43
C SER A 111 -3.58 -9.76 -6.74
N ARG A 112 -4.34 -8.67 -6.89
CA ARG A 112 -3.77 -7.33 -7.07
C ARG A 112 -2.98 -6.85 -5.87
N ASN A 113 -3.50 -7.05 -4.65
CA ASN A 113 -2.79 -6.72 -3.43
C ASN A 113 -1.48 -7.51 -3.28
N VAL A 114 -1.49 -8.82 -3.57
CA VAL A 114 -0.27 -9.64 -3.52
C VAL A 114 0.73 -9.21 -4.60
N SER A 115 0.27 -8.89 -5.80
CA SER A 115 1.14 -8.36 -6.86
C SER A 115 1.80 -7.02 -6.44
N ALA A 116 1.03 -6.12 -5.82
CA ALA A 116 1.55 -4.87 -5.27
C ALA A 116 2.54 -5.12 -4.10
N LEU A 117 2.25 -6.12 -3.24
CA LEU A 117 3.13 -6.52 -2.14
C LEU A 117 4.48 -7.05 -2.65
N ILE A 118 4.49 -7.81 -3.75
CA ILE A 118 5.73 -8.27 -4.39
C ILE A 118 6.57 -7.07 -4.86
N ASN A 119 5.96 -6.09 -5.53
CA ASN A 119 6.66 -4.86 -5.93
C ASN A 119 7.17 -4.08 -4.72
N PHE A 120 6.38 -3.98 -3.65
CA PHE A 120 6.79 -3.35 -2.39
C PHE A 120 8.00 -4.07 -1.78
N ALA A 121 8.00 -5.41 -1.75
CA ALA A 121 9.11 -6.19 -1.22
C ALA A 121 10.40 -5.96 -2.02
N LEU A 122 10.32 -5.90 -3.35
CA LEU A 122 11.46 -5.57 -4.21
C LEU A 122 11.98 -4.14 -3.92
N THR A 123 11.08 -3.17 -3.79
CA THR A 123 11.45 -1.79 -3.44
C THR A 123 12.01 -1.69 -2.01
N LEU A 124 11.51 -2.51 -1.08
CA LEU A 124 12.02 -2.59 0.29
C LEU A 124 13.48 -3.08 0.34
N VAL A 125 13.86 -4.02 -0.54
CA VAL A 125 15.27 -4.44 -0.67
C VAL A 125 16.15 -3.25 -1.09
N ILE A 126 15.70 -2.48 -2.09
CA ILE A 126 16.43 -1.26 -2.52
C ILE A 126 16.51 -0.26 -1.36
N PHE A 127 15.41 -0.08 -0.63
CA PHE A 127 15.36 0.80 0.53
C PHE A 127 16.43 0.43 1.57
N PHE A 128 16.57 -0.86 1.89
CA PHE A 128 17.60 -1.32 2.83
C PHE A 128 19.02 -1.14 2.29
N LEU A 129 19.24 -1.23 0.99
CA LEU A 129 20.54 -0.87 0.41
C LEU A 129 20.87 0.61 0.64
N PHE A 130 19.89 1.51 0.48
CA PHE A 130 20.11 2.94 0.78
C PHE A 130 20.34 3.19 2.27
N VAL A 131 19.65 2.47 3.16
CA VAL A 131 19.88 2.51 4.61
C VAL A 131 21.33 2.13 4.94
N ALA A 132 21.86 1.09 4.29
CA ALA A 132 23.26 0.66 4.46
C ALA A 132 24.26 1.70 3.93
N ILE A 133 24.00 2.27 2.74
CA ILE A 133 24.87 3.30 2.13
C ILE A 133 24.89 4.57 2.99
N ASP A 134 23.78 4.94 3.59
CA ASP A 134 23.62 6.13 4.44
C ASP A 134 24.24 5.93 5.86
N GLY A 135 24.80 4.75 6.14
CA GLY A 135 25.49 4.42 7.39
C GLY A 135 24.60 4.16 8.60
N ILE A 136 23.32 3.94 8.39
CA ILE A 136 22.37 3.60 9.47
C ILE A 136 22.59 2.16 9.90
N ALA A 137 22.85 1.94 11.20
CA ALA A 137 23.12 0.62 11.75
C ALA A 137 21.87 -0.27 11.75
N PHE A 138 21.99 -1.47 11.21
CA PHE A 138 20.93 -2.48 11.27
C PHE A 138 20.82 -3.04 12.69
N THR A 139 19.65 -2.88 13.29
CA THR A 139 19.35 -3.39 14.62
C THR A 139 18.25 -4.48 14.53
N TRP A 140 18.15 -5.31 15.57
CA TRP A 140 17.07 -6.30 15.67
C TRP A 140 15.66 -5.68 15.56
N LYS A 141 15.53 -4.37 15.84
CA LYS A 141 14.27 -3.62 15.73
C LYS A 141 13.70 -3.59 14.31
N PHE A 142 14.53 -3.79 13.29
CA PHE A 142 14.07 -3.88 11.91
C PHE A 142 13.07 -5.04 11.68
N PHE A 143 13.14 -6.11 12.47
CA PHE A 143 12.12 -7.17 12.42
C PHE A 143 10.73 -6.67 12.83
N LEU A 144 10.64 -5.62 13.66
CA LEU A 144 9.36 -5.02 14.03
C LEU A 144 8.67 -4.30 12.86
N LEU A 145 9.37 -4.02 11.76
CA LEU A 145 8.75 -3.52 10.54
C LEU A 145 7.72 -4.49 9.95
N LEU A 146 7.81 -5.78 10.27
CA LEU A 146 6.82 -6.76 9.85
C LEU A 146 5.42 -6.41 10.37
N TYR A 147 5.32 -5.83 11.57
CA TYR A 147 4.04 -5.44 12.16
C TYR A 147 3.30 -4.37 11.33
N PRO A 148 3.87 -3.17 11.06
CA PRO A 148 3.18 -2.18 10.23
C PRO A 148 2.98 -2.65 8.79
N ILE A 149 3.84 -3.53 8.24
CA ILE A 149 3.64 -4.11 6.92
C ILE A 149 2.37 -4.96 6.89
N VAL A 150 2.19 -5.86 7.88
CA VAL A 150 0.98 -6.69 7.97
C VAL A 150 -0.27 -5.82 8.16
N CYS A 151 -0.22 -4.82 9.05
CA CYS A 151 -1.31 -3.87 9.24
C CYS A 151 -1.64 -3.11 7.94
N LEU A 152 -0.63 -2.66 7.21
CA LEU A 152 -0.78 -1.94 5.94
C LEU A 152 -1.38 -2.83 4.84
N VAL A 153 -0.99 -4.12 4.75
CA VAL A 153 -1.61 -5.10 3.85
C VAL A 153 -3.11 -5.23 4.15
N ILE A 154 -3.48 -5.39 5.42
CA ILE A 154 -4.87 -5.52 5.85
C ILE A 154 -5.65 -4.22 5.55
N PHE A 155 -5.05 -3.06 5.82
CA PHE A 155 -5.61 -1.75 5.50
C PHE A 155 -5.88 -1.60 4.01
N ASN A 156 -4.90 -1.92 3.16
CA ASN A 156 -5.01 -1.84 1.70
C ASN A 156 -6.10 -2.78 1.15
N ILE A 157 -6.24 -3.98 1.71
CA ILE A 157 -7.33 -4.90 1.36
C ILE A 157 -8.68 -4.26 1.71
N GLY A 158 -8.82 -3.71 2.92
CA GLY A 158 -10.05 -3.07 3.37
C GLY A 158 -10.46 -1.89 2.48
N VAL A 159 -9.53 -0.96 2.21
CA VAL A 159 -9.77 0.19 1.32
C VAL A 159 -10.06 -0.28 -0.11
N GLY A 160 -9.32 -1.27 -0.61
CA GLY A 160 -9.55 -1.85 -1.93
C GLY A 160 -10.96 -2.46 -2.07
N LEU A 161 -11.48 -3.12 -1.02
CA LEU A 161 -12.85 -3.66 -0.99
C LEU A 161 -13.89 -2.55 -1.10
N ILE A 162 -13.70 -1.43 -0.38
CA ILE A 162 -14.58 -0.26 -0.47
C ILE A 162 -14.58 0.31 -1.88
N LEU A 163 -13.37 0.63 -2.38
CA LEU A 163 -13.19 1.26 -3.67
C LEU A 163 -13.67 0.38 -4.83
N SER A 164 -13.43 -0.94 -4.79
CA SER A 164 -13.90 -1.85 -5.83
C SER A 164 -15.43 -1.93 -5.89
N ALA A 165 -16.08 -1.89 -4.73
CA ALA A 165 -17.55 -1.87 -4.68
C ALA A 165 -18.13 -0.55 -5.23
N MET A 166 -17.48 0.59 -4.91
CA MET A 166 -17.88 1.91 -5.42
C MET A 166 -17.64 2.03 -6.92
N PHE A 167 -16.48 1.57 -7.41
CA PHE A 167 -16.08 1.70 -8.81
C PHE A 167 -16.97 0.91 -9.77
N VAL A 168 -17.52 -0.22 -9.34
CA VAL A 168 -18.47 -0.99 -10.17
C VAL A 168 -19.77 -0.20 -10.40
N VAL A 169 -20.23 0.56 -9.41
CA VAL A 169 -21.47 1.33 -9.47
C VAL A 169 -21.24 2.71 -10.14
N PHE A 170 -20.10 3.33 -9.78
CA PHE A 170 -19.80 4.71 -10.17
C PHE A 170 -18.34 4.80 -10.63
N ARG A 171 -18.12 4.82 -11.94
CA ARG A 171 -16.78 4.78 -12.54
C ARG A 171 -15.95 6.04 -12.30
N ASP A 172 -16.59 7.17 -12.10
CA ASP A 172 -15.91 8.45 -11.88
C ASP A 172 -15.13 8.49 -10.54
N ILE A 173 -15.39 7.54 -9.64
CA ILE A 173 -14.63 7.39 -8.41
C ILE A 173 -13.11 7.28 -8.68
N GLN A 174 -12.70 6.79 -9.85
CA GLN A 174 -11.29 6.71 -10.22
C GLN A 174 -10.65 8.10 -10.26
N TYR A 175 -11.27 9.06 -10.90
CA TYR A 175 -10.75 10.43 -11.00
C TYR A 175 -10.71 11.11 -9.64
N LEU A 176 -11.76 10.93 -8.84
CA LEU A 176 -11.82 11.46 -7.47
C LEU A 176 -10.73 10.83 -6.60
N TYR A 177 -10.49 9.52 -6.75
CA TYR A 177 -9.48 8.81 -6.00
C TYR A 177 -8.05 9.22 -6.38
N ASP A 178 -7.80 9.49 -7.66
CA ASP A 178 -6.50 9.99 -8.12
C ASP A 178 -6.18 11.38 -7.50
N ILE A 179 -7.17 12.28 -7.45
CA ILE A 179 -7.04 13.58 -6.77
C ILE A 179 -6.83 13.38 -5.26
N PHE A 180 -7.62 12.50 -4.64
CA PHE A 180 -7.49 12.19 -3.22
C PHE A 180 -6.11 11.64 -2.88
N THR A 181 -5.58 10.71 -3.65
CA THR A 181 -4.25 10.15 -3.41
C THR A 181 -3.15 11.18 -3.62
N LEU A 182 -3.29 12.08 -4.60
CA LEU A 182 -2.35 13.20 -4.78
C LEU A 182 -2.34 14.13 -3.56
N ALA A 183 -3.51 14.51 -3.05
CA ALA A 183 -3.61 15.30 -1.82
C ALA A 183 -3.01 14.54 -0.63
N LEU A 184 -3.32 13.25 -0.48
CA LEU A 184 -2.83 12.40 0.59
C LEU A 184 -1.29 12.29 0.59
N MET A 185 -0.64 12.32 -0.58
CA MET A 185 0.81 12.33 -0.69
C MET A 185 1.43 13.53 0.04
N TYR A 186 0.84 14.71 -0.15
CA TYR A 186 1.30 15.92 0.54
C TYR A 186 0.96 15.92 2.03
N PHE A 187 -0.25 15.48 2.38
CA PHE A 187 -0.68 15.37 3.79
C PHE A 187 -0.02 14.22 4.56
N SER A 188 0.78 13.40 3.92
CA SER A 188 1.53 12.32 4.59
C SER A 188 2.96 12.71 4.98
N ALA A 189 3.31 13.99 4.88
CA ALA A 189 4.63 14.54 5.25
C ALA A 189 5.80 13.72 4.67
N ILE A 190 5.70 13.34 3.37
CA ILE A 190 6.74 12.54 2.71
C ILE A 190 8.01 13.37 2.53
N PHE A 191 7.87 14.65 2.17
CA PHE A 191 8.97 15.53 1.76
C PHE A 191 9.44 16.48 2.85
N TYR A 192 8.70 16.66 3.91
CA TYR A 192 8.97 17.63 4.98
C TYR A 192 8.75 17.00 6.35
N THR A 193 9.31 17.63 7.38
CA THR A 193 9.12 17.23 8.78
C THR A 193 8.03 18.08 9.41
N ILE A 194 7.29 17.50 10.36
CA ILE A 194 6.21 18.20 11.07
C ILE A 194 6.67 18.79 12.40
N ASP A 195 7.96 18.68 12.74
CA ASP A 195 8.50 19.05 14.06
C ASP A 195 8.39 20.55 14.34
N SER A 196 8.41 21.37 13.28
CA SER A 196 8.27 22.83 13.38
C SER A 196 6.82 23.30 13.63
N TYR A 197 5.83 22.43 13.48
CA TYR A 197 4.42 22.79 13.69
C TYR A 197 4.03 22.70 15.17
N ALA A 198 3.02 23.49 15.58
CA ALA A 198 2.44 23.40 16.92
C ALA A 198 1.90 21.99 17.18
N LYS A 199 2.01 21.49 18.43
CA LYS A 199 1.62 20.12 18.82
C LYS A 199 0.20 19.74 18.42
N ASN A 200 -0.75 20.67 18.54
CA ASN A 200 -2.14 20.45 18.13
C ASN A 200 -2.25 20.15 16.63
N PHE A 201 -1.43 20.83 15.82
CA PHE A 201 -1.40 20.61 14.37
C PHE A 201 -0.70 19.30 14.01
N GLN A 202 0.35 18.93 14.74
CA GLN A 202 1.01 17.62 14.58
C GLN A 202 0.03 16.46 14.83
N ASN A 203 -0.88 16.61 15.80
CA ASN A 203 -1.88 15.58 16.12
C ASN A 203 -2.87 15.33 14.96
N LEU A 204 -3.14 16.32 14.11
CA LEU A 204 -4.02 16.16 12.94
C LEU A 204 -3.40 15.18 11.90
N PHE A 205 -2.09 15.13 11.80
CA PHE A 205 -1.44 14.18 10.89
C PHE A 205 -1.70 12.72 11.28
N TYR A 206 -1.91 12.42 12.57
CA TYR A 206 -2.23 11.07 13.02
C TYR A 206 -3.64 10.61 12.64
N LEU A 207 -4.51 11.49 12.14
CA LEU A 207 -5.78 11.12 11.49
C LEU A 207 -5.56 10.52 10.10
N ASN A 208 -4.39 10.73 9.51
CA ASN A 208 -4.02 10.15 8.24
C ASN A 208 -3.38 8.76 8.47
N PRO A 209 -4.04 7.65 8.07
CA PRO A 209 -3.49 6.31 8.26
C PRO A 209 -2.13 6.12 7.60
N VAL A 210 -1.93 6.66 6.39
CA VAL A 210 -0.68 6.51 5.64
C VAL A 210 0.47 7.19 6.39
N PHE A 211 0.23 8.37 6.97
CA PHE A 211 1.22 9.05 7.81
C PHE A 211 1.63 8.21 9.03
N VAL A 212 0.67 7.54 9.68
CA VAL A 212 0.94 6.68 10.83
C VAL A 212 1.88 5.52 10.46
N TYR A 213 1.64 4.86 9.33
CA TYR A 213 2.53 3.79 8.85
C TYR A 213 3.91 4.34 8.46
N ILE A 214 3.99 5.50 7.80
CA ILE A 214 5.27 6.16 7.46
C ILE A 214 6.05 6.49 8.72
N THR A 215 5.41 7.08 9.73
CA THR A 215 6.03 7.44 11.01
C THR A 215 6.56 6.21 11.73
N TYR A 216 5.84 5.09 11.66
CA TYR A 216 6.30 3.83 12.23
C TYR A 216 7.60 3.35 11.58
N PHE A 217 7.67 3.37 10.23
CA PHE A 217 8.87 3.01 9.49
C PHE A 217 10.06 3.91 9.85
N ARG A 218 9.86 5.23 9.86
CA ARG A 218 10.90 6.22 10.18
C ARG A 218 11.46 6.06 11.58
N ARG A 219 10.60 5.84 12.57
CA ARG A 219 11.04 5.63 13.95
C ARG A 219 11.94 4.43 14.12
N ILE A 220 11.61 3.32 13.48
CA ILE A 220 12.45 2.12 13.56
C ILE A 220 13.75 2.30 12.80
N VAL A 221 13.67 2.80 11.55
CA VAL A 221 14.83 2.81 10.65
C VAL A 221 15.78 3.96 10.96
N ILE A 222 15.26 5.18 11.13
CA ILE A 222 16.10 6.39 11.26
C ILE A 222 16.40 6.68 12.73
N GLU A 223 15.37 6.68 13.59
CA GLU A 223 15.53 7.00 15.01
C GLU A 223 16.03 5.80 15.83
N GLY A 224 16.00 4.58 15.26
CA GLY A 224 16.35 3.36 15.99
C GLY A 224 15.49 3.13 17.24
N SER A 225 14.30 3.73 17.32
CA SER A 225 13.39 3.69 18.46
C SER A 225 12.17 2.82 18.17
N ILE A 226 11.64 2.14 19.21
CA ILE A 226 10.37 1.40 19.07
C ILE A 226 9.25 2.41 19.26
N PRO A 227 8.29 2.52 18.30
CA PRO A 227 7.15 3.41 18.44
C PRO A 227 6.34 3.12 19.70
N GLY A 228 5.77 4.14 20.32
CA GLY A 228 4.93 3.99 21.51
C GLY A 228 3.65 3.19 21.21
N ILE A 229 3.03 2.65 22.25
CA ILE A 229 1.80 1.84 22.18
C ILE A 229 0.66 2.54 21.41
N TYR A 230 0.61 3.86 21.46
CA TYR A 230 -0.36 4.67 20.72
C TYR A 230 -0.24 4.48 19.21
N VAL A 231 0.97 4.53 18.65
CA VAL A 231 1.19 4.35 17.20
C VAL A 231 0.92 2.90 16.78
N HIS A 232 1.29 1.93 17.62
CA HIS A 232 0.92 0.52 17.42
C HIS A 232 -0.59 0.35 17.36
N GLY A 233 -1.31 0.92 18.32
CA GLY A 233 -2.76 0.86 18.39
C GLY A 233 -3.43 1.48 17.16
N LEU A 234 -2.92 2.64 16.70
CA LEU A 234 -3.45 3.30 15.51
C LEU A 234 -3.24 2.46 14.23
N CYS A 235 -2.07 1.85 14.05
CA CYS A 235 -1.82 0.96 12.90
C CYS A 235 -2.84 -0.20 12.85
N ALA A 236 -3.09 -0.85 13.98
CA ALA A 236 -4.06 -1.93 14.07
C ALA A 236 -5.51 -1.42 13.89
N LEU A 237 -5.84 -0.30 14.52
CA LEU A 237 -7.17 0.29 14.46
C LEU A 237 -7.57 0.61 13.01
N TYR A 238 -6.72 1.33 12.28
CA TYR A 238 -6.99 1.67 10.88
C TYR A 238 -7.11 0.44 10.00
N ALA A 239 -6.24 -0.56 10.19
CA ALA A 239 -6.31 -1.83 9.45
C ALA A 239 -7.64 -2.56 9.71
N LEU A 240 -8.05 -2.69 10.97
CA LEU A 240 -9.27 -3.38 11.35
C LEU A 240 -10.53 -2.63 10.89
N VAL A 241 -10.58 -1.31 11.10
CA VAL A 241 -11.73 -0.48 10.69
C VAL A 241 -11.91 -0.53 9.17
N ALA A 242 -10.84 -0.37 8.40
CA ALA A 242 -10.91 -0.46 6.93
C ALA A 242 -11.37 -1.85 6.47
N LEU A 243 -10.85 -2.91 7.07
CA LEU A 243 -11.25 -4.29 6.73
C LEU A 243 -12.71 -4.57 7.08
N LEU A 244 -13.18 -4.13 8.24
CA LEU A 244 -14.58 -4.34 8.67
C LEU A 244 -15.55 -3.58 7.78
N ILE A 245 -15.30 -2.30 7.53
CA ILE A 245 -16.15 -1.47 6.64
C ILE A 245 -16.11 -2.02 5.22
N GLY A 246 -14.90 -2.31 4.70
CA GLY A 246 -14.73 -2.85 3.35
C GLY A 246 -15.40 -4.21 3.17
N GLY A 247 -15.24 -5.11 4.13
CA GLY A 247 -15.89 -6.42 4.14
C GLY A 247 -17.42 -6.33 4.19
N PHE A 248 -17.96 -5.41 5.01
CA PHE A 248 -19.39 -5.16 5.10
C PHE A 248 -19.97 -4.62 3.78
N ILE A 249 -19.37 -3.56 3.23
CA ILE A 249 -19.81 -2.95 1.96
C ILE A 249 -19.74 -3.97 0.83
N TYR A 250 -18.59 -4.64 0.69
CA TYR A 250 -18.37 -5.63 -0.35
C TYR A 250 -19.39 -6.78 -0.28
N ARG A 251 -19.67 -7.31 0.91
CA ARG A 251 -20.66 -8.38 1.12
C ARG A 251 -22.08 -7.92 0.74
N LYS A 252 -22.45 -6.68 1.12
CA LYS A 252 -23.76 -6.09 0.80
C LYS A 252 -23.98 -5.95 -0.72
N TYR A 253 -22.95 -5.57 -1.47
CA TYR A 253 -23.06 -5.29 -2.91
C TYR A 253 -22.61 -6.45 -3.81
N ASN A 254 -22.03 -7.54 -3.26
CA ASN A 254 -21.47 -8.64 -4.02
C ASN A 254 -22.42 -9.26 -5.07
N TYR A 255 -23.71 -9.36 -4.77
CA TYR A 255 -24.71 -9.89 -5.70
C TYR A 255 -24.99 -8.92 -6.85
N ARG A 256 -24.92 -7.61 -6.61
CA ARG A 256 -25.22 -6.58 -7.61
C ARG A 256 -24.10 -6.40 -8.65
N PHE A 257 -22.89 -6.86 -8.37
CA PHE A 257 -21.76 -6.68 -9.30
C PHE A 257 -21.98 -7.34 -10.67
N LEU A 258 -22.82 -8.35 -10.79
CA LEU A 258 -23.16 -8.97 -12.06
C LEU A 258 -24.10 -8.13 -12.94
N TYR A 259 -24.84 -7.20 -12.34
CA TYR A 259 -25.77 -6.34 -13.07
C TYR A 259 -25.11 -5.11 -13.67
N TYR A 260 -23.92 -4.72 -13.17
CA TYR A 260 -23.21 -3.52 -13.61
C TYR A 260 -22.00 -3.81 -14.51
N VAL A 261 -21.72 -5.05 -14.78
CA VAL A 261 -20.65 -5.56 -15.64
C VAL A 261 -21.22 -6.16 -16.91
#